data_09db1eedc86713d53d0e28d14b19f719
#
_entry.id   09db1eedc86713d53d0e28d14b19f719
#
_cell.length_a   1.000
_cell.length_b   1.000
_cell.length_c   1.000
_cell.angle_alpha   90.00
_cell.angle_beta   90.00
_cell.angle_gamma   90.00
#
_symmetry.space_group_name_H-M   'P 1'
#
loop_
_entity.id
_entity.type
_entity.pdbx_description
1 polymer ?
#
loop_
_entity_poly.entity_id
_entity_poly.type
_entity_poly.pdbx_seq_one_letter_code
_entity_poly.pdbx_strand_id
1 'polypeptide(L)'
;MAVVTARQLLENGVHFGHQTRRWNPKMKRFIFTERNGIYIIDLQQSLQYIDQAYAFVRETVAAGGQVLFVGTKKQAQESIAEQATRVGMPYVNHRWLGGMLTNFQTISRRIARLKELAATDFDDVAGSGLTKKELLMLRREKDKLEKDLGGIRDMPKVPQAVSVSYTHLTLPTTHYV
;
A
#
# COMPACT_ATOMS: atom_id res chain seq x y z
N MET A 1 18.57 2.25 19.18
CA MET A 1 17.26 2.27 19.87
C MET A 1 16.36 1.31 19.14
N ALA A 2 15.71 0.37 19.83
CA ALA A 2 14.72 -0.51 19.21
C ALA A 2 13.51 0.35 18.80
N VAL A 3 13.07 0.20 17.56
CA VAL A 3 11.93 0.97 16.99
C VAL A 3 10.63 0.58 17.66
N VAL A 4 10.49 -0.71 18.02
CA VAL A 4 9.32 -1.31 18.67
C VAL A 4 9.78 -2.32 19.71
N THR A 5 9.04 -2.46 20.80
CA THR A 5 9.30 -3.46 21.84
C THR A 5 8.48 -4.74 21.64
N ALA A 6 8.98 -5.88 22.10
CA ALA A 6 8.25 -7.15 22.07
C ALA A 6 6.88 -7.05 22.79
N ARG A 7 6.83 -6.27 23.87
CA ARG A 7 5.61 -6.02 24.63
C ARG A 7 4.54 -5.32 23.78
N GLN A 8 4.91 -4.28 23.05
CA GLN A 8 4.00 -3.58 22.14
C GLN A 8 3.46 -4.49 21.03
N LEU A 9 4.30 -5.37 20.48
CA LEU A 9 3.86 -6.34 19.48
C LEU A 9 2.88 -7.35 20.06
N LEU A 10 3.10 -7.82 21.29
CA LEU A 10 2.19 -8.72 22.01
C LEU A 10 0.84 -8.07 22.30
N GLU A 11 0.83 -6.84 22.82
CA GLU A 11 -0.38 -6.07 23.15
C GLU A 11 -1.22 -5.80 21.90
N ASN A 12 -0.59 -5.59 20.74
CA ASN A 12 -1.29 -5.42 19.46
C ASN A 12 -1.66 -6.74 18.76
N GLY A 13 -1.40 -7.89 19.38
CA GLY A 13 -1.77 -9.19 18.82
C GLY A 13 -1.01 -9.63 17.58
N VAL A 14 0.17 -9.03 17.28
CA VAL A 14 0.97 -9.33 16.09
C VAL A 14 1.52 -10.77 16.09
N HIS A 15 1.56 -11.41 17.24
CA HIS A 15 2.01 -12.79 17.38
C HIS A 15 1.01 -13.85 16.88
N PHE A 16 -0.26 -13.49 16.65
CA PHE A 16 -1.23 -14.41 16.10
C PHE A 16 -1.02 -14.63 14.60
N GLY A 17 -0.80 -15.90 14.23
CA GLY A 17 -0.74 -16.34 12.86
C GLY A 17 -2.07 -16.88 12.33
N HIS A 18 -2.02 -17.78 11.38
CA HIS A 18 -3.20 -18.43 10.81
C HIS A 18 -3.52 -19.74 11.51
N GLN A 19 -4.73 -20.25 11.26
CA GLN A 19 -5.12 -21.60 11.69
C GLN A 19 -4.17 -22.64 11.07
N THR A 20 -3.86 -23.69 11.82
CA THR A 20 -2.91 -24.75 11.42
C THR A 20 -3.25 -25.38 10.07
N ARG A 21 -4.53 -25.57 9.76
CA ARG A 21 -5.00 -26.12 8.48
C ARG A 21 -4.80 -25.20 7.25
N ARG A 22 -4.52 -23.90 7.47
CA ARG A 22 -4.39 -22.89 6.41
C ARG A 22 -2.99 -22.27 6.35
N TRP A 23 -2.00 -22.98 6.80
CA TRP A 23 -0.65 -22.48 6.83
C TRP A 23 0.10 -22.67 5.49
N ASN A 24 1.11 -21.83 5.29
CA ASN A 24 2.06 -22.01 4.21
C ASN A 24 3.33 -22.68 4.77
N PRO A 25 3.77 -23.86 4.26
CA PRO A 25 4.98 -24.54 4.72
C PRO A 25 6.24 -23.67 4.71
N LYS A 26 6.33 -22.69 3.81
CA LYS A 26 7.44 -21.73 3.75
C LYS A 26 7.54 -20.84 4.99
N MET A 27 6.44 -20.71 5.75
CA MET A 27 6.40 -19.92 6.99
C MET A 27 6.90 -20.68 8.22
N LYS A 28 7.20 -21.99 8.10
CA LYS A 28 7.64 -22.86 9.21
C LYS A 28 8.76 -22.21 10.04
N ARG A 29 9.72 -21.58 9.41
CA ARG A 29 10.88 -20.97 10.06
C ARG A 29 10.56 -19.74 10.93
N PHE A 30 9.37 -19.15 10.76
CA PHE A 30 8.90 -17.97 11.49
C PHE A 30 7.89 -18.30 12.58
N ILE A 31 7.51 -19.58 12.69
CA ILE A 31 6.52 -20.04 13.66
C ILE A 31 7.26 -20.48 14.92
N PHE A 32 6.90 -19.90 16.05
CA PHE A 32 7.44 -20.29 17.36
C PHE A 32 6.78 -21.55 17.88
N THR A 33 5.44 -21.61 17.90
CA THR A 33 4.67 -22.74 18.42
C THR A 33 3.25 -22.72 17.86
N GLU A 34 2.49 -23.77 18.22
CA GLU A 34 1.05 -23.85 18.00
C GLU A 34 0.31 -23.81 19.34
N ARG A 35 -0.79 -23.05 19.39
CA ARG A 35 -1.67 -23.01 20.54
C ARG A 35 -3.12 -22.90 20.10
N ASN A 36 -4.00 -23.78 20.59
CA ASN A 36 -5.43 -23.80 20.27
C ASN A 36 -5.73 -23.82 18.77
N GLY A 37 -4.96 -24.57 17.97
CA GLY A 37 -5.14 -24.68 16.53
C GLY A 37 -4.72 -23.43 15.74
N ILE A 38 -4.00 -22.50 16.37
CA ILE A 38 -3.45 -21.28 15.74
C ILE A 38 -1.94 -21.26 15.91
N TYR A 39 -1.22 -20.94 14.86
CA TYR A 39 0.22 -20.74 14.93
C TYR A 39 0.56 -19.40 15.61
N ILE A 40 1.59 -19.44 16.43
CA ILE A 40 2.17 -18.25 17.09
C ILE A 40 3.47 -17.92 16.39
N ILE A 41 3.58 -16.67 15.94
CA ILE A 41 4.74 -16.14 15.22
C ILE A 41 5.86 -15.79 16.21
N ASP A 42 7.10 -16.06 15.83
CA ASP A 42 8.29 -15.70 16.62
C ASP A 42 8.53 -14.18 16.58
N LEU A 43 8.23 -13.54 17.69
CA LEU A 43 8.40 -12.08 17.82
C LEU A 43 9.86 -11.66 17.95
N GLN A 44 10.77 -12.52 18.40
CA GLN A 44 12.19 -12.16 18.49
C GLN A 44 12.78 -11.99 17.08
N GLN A 45 12.48 -12.94 16.19
CA GLN A 45 12.85 -12.81 14.79
C GLN A 45 12.17 -11.60 14.13
N SER A 46 10.89 -11.37 14.43
CA SER A 46 10.15 -10.21 13.91
C SER A 46 10.79 -8.89 14.28
N LEU A 47 11.26 -8.73 15.52
CA LEU A 47 11.97 -7.52 15.97
C LEU A 47 13.26 -7.29 15.19
N GLN A 48 14.06 -8.34 14.98
CA GLN A 48 15.29 -8.24 14.20
C GLN A 48 15.02 -7.77 12.77
N TYR A 49 13.98 -8.32 12.12
CA TYR A 49 13.59 -7.91 10.77
C TYR A 49 13.02 -6.49 10.72
N ILE A 50 12.30 -6.05 11.76
CA ILE A 50 11.81 -4.66 11.86
C ILE A 50 12.99 -3.69 11.96
N ASP A 51 14.00 -3.99 12.78
CA ASP A 51 15.18 -3.14 12.91
C ASP A 51 15.98 -3.08 11.59
N GLN A 52 16.13 -4.20 10.89
CA GLN A 52 16.77 -4.25 9.56
C GLN A 52 15.98 -3.43 8.53
N ALA A 53 14.65 -3.61 8.48
CA ALA A 53 13.79 -2.85 7.58
C ALA A 53 13.84 -1.34 7.87
N TYR A 54 13.85 -0.97 9.14
CA TYR A 54 14.00 0.41 9.55
C TYR A 54 15.32 1.03 9.10
N ALA A 55 16.43 0.32 9.28
CA ALA A 55 17.74 0.76 8.83
C ALA A 55 17.76 0.98 7.30
N PHE A 56 17.23 0.02 6.54
CA PHE A 56 17.12 0.12 5.08
C PHE A 56 16.28 1.32 4.64
N VAL A 57 15.11 1.53 5.25
CA VAL A 57 14.23 2.67 4.93
C VAL A 57 14.94 4.00 5.26
N ARG A 58 15.60 4.08 6.42
CA ARG A 58 16.35 5.27 6.83
C ARG A 58 17.46 5.63 5.84
N GLU A 59 18.23 4.66 5.39
CA GLU A 59 19.29 4.85 4.39
C GLU A 59 18.72 5.27 3.04
N THR A 60 17.62 4.63 2.61
CA THR A 60 16.94 4.98 1.35
C THR A 60 16.46 6.43 1.37
N VAL A 61 15.81 6.86 2.45
CA VAL A 61 15.30 8.23 2.59
C VAL A 61 16.45 9.24 2.75
N ALA A 62 17.51 8.90 3.49
CA ALA A 62 18.69 9.75 3.62
C ALA A 62 19.38 10.00 2.27
N ALA A 63 19.34 9.03 1.36
CA ALA A 63 19.81 9.17 -0.02
C ALA A 63 18.84 9.94 -0.95
N GLY A 64 17.75 10.52 -0.42
CA GLY A 64 16.73 11.23 -1.20
C GLY A 64 15.77 10.29 -1.95
N GLY A 65 15.71 9.02 -1.57
CA GLY A 65 14.79 8.04 -2.14
C GLY A 65 13.38 8.18 -1.59
N GLN A 66 12.40 7.67 -2.37
CA GLN A 66 11.00 7.59 -1.97
C GLN A 66 10.61 6.14 -1.65
N VAL A 67 9.76 5.99 -0.64
CA VAL A 67 9.16 4.71 -0.23
C VAL A 67 7.68 4.72 -0.56
N LEU A 68 7.22 3.78 -1.38
CA LEU A 68 5.81 3.59 -1.67
C LEU A 68 5.16 2.70 -0.61
N PHE A 69 4.17 3.23 0.09
CA PHE A 69 3.39 2.45 1.06
C PHE A 69 2.18 1.80 0.39
N VAL A 70 2.03 0.49 0.57
CA VAL A 70 0.93 -0.30 -0.04
C VAL A 70 0.15 -1.03 1.04
N GLY A 71 -1.15 -0.76 1.10
CA GLY A 71 -2.05 -1.42 2.05
C GLY A 71 -3.50 -1.43 1.57
N THR A 72 -3.85 -2.43 0.78
CA THR A 72 -5.18 -2.56 0.16
C THR A 72 -6.20 -3.26 1.06
N LYS A 73 -5.78 -3.84 2.17
CA LYS A 73 -6.68 -4.47 3.15
C LYS A 73 -7.46 -3.39 3.89
N LYS A 74 -8.78 -3.55 4.02
CA LYS A 74 -9.67 -2.55 4.64
C LYS A 74 -9.16 -2.00 5.98
N GLN A 75 -8.63 -2.88 6.83
CA GLN A 75 -8.11 -2.50 8.15
C GLN A 75 -6.83 -1.64 8.08
N ALA A 76 -6.08 -1.70 6.97
CA ALA A 76 -4.83 -0.96 6.78
C ALA A 76 -4.99 0.32 5.96
N GLN A 77 -6.10 0.48 5.22
CA GLN A 77 -6.28 1.55 4.25
C GLN A 77 -6.13 2.94 4.84
N GLU A 78 -6.79 3.20 5.95
CA GLU A 78 -6.81 4.50 6.62
C GLU A 78 -5.45 4.81 7.26
N SER A 79 -4.93 3.86 8.05
CA SER A 79 -3.63 4.02 8.71
C SER A 79 -2.48 4.24 7.73
N ILE A 80 -2.49 3.55 6.58
CA ILE A 80 -1.47 3.74 5.54
C ILE A 80 -1.57 5.12 4.91
N ALA A 81 -2.78 5.57 4.57
CA ALA A 81 -2.98 6.90 4.00
C ALA A 81 -2.53 8.01 4.97
N GLU A 82 -2.94 7.91 6.23
CA GLU A 82 -2.57 8.86 7.28
C GLU A 82 -1.05 8.95 7.47
N GLN A 83 -0.40 7.79 7.70
CA GLN A 83 1.03 7.77 7.98
C GLN A 83 1.89 8.17 6.77
N ALA A 84 1.50 7.76 5.57
CA ALA A 84 2.20 8.15 4.35
C ALA A 84 2.07 9.65 4.07
N THR A 85 0.86 10.20 4.25
CA THR A 85 0.62 11.65 4.11
C THR A 85 1.42 12.45 5.14
N ARG A 86 1.49 11.98 6.39
CA ARG A 86 2.26 12.63 7.46
C ARG A 86 3.75 12.80 7.11
N VAL A 87 4.32 11.85 6.36
CA VAL A 87 5.75 11.89 5.97
C VAL A 87 5.96 12.32 4.51
N GLY A 88 4.90 12.72 3.79
CA GLY A 88 4.99 13.16 2.39
C GLY A 88 5.42 12.06 1.42
N MET A 89 5.14 10.79 1.73
CA MET A 89 5.49 9.65 0.87
C MET A 89 4.29 9.15 0.08
N PRO A 90 4.49 8.60 -1.14
CA PRO A 90 3.41 8.06 -1.95
C PRO A 90 2.81 6.80 -1.31
N TYR A 91 1.51 6.58 -1.56
CA TYR A 91 0.81 5.40 -1.05
C TYR A 91 -0.26 4.87 -2.01
N VAL A 92 -0.59 3.58 -1.85
CA VAL A 92 -1.71 2.91 -2.53
C VAL A 92 -2.50 2.16 -1.47
N ASN A 93 -3.73 2.62 -1.20
CA ASN A 93 -4.57 2.07 -0.14
C ASN A 93 -5.87 1.41 -0.65
N HIS A 94 -6.23 1.53 -1.92
CA HIS A 94 -7.43 0.91 -2.46
C HIS A 94 -7.14 -0.28 -3.36
N ARG A 95 -6.67 -0.06 -4.57
CA ARG A 95 -6.45 -1.11 -5.54
C ARG A 95 -5.05 -0.99 -6.13
N TRP A 96 -4.30 -2.09 -6.08
CA TRP A 96 -3.06 -2.21 -6.84
C TRP A 96 -3.39 -2.42 -8.31
N LEU A 97 -3.00 -1.49 -9.16
CA LEU A 97 -3.16 -1.63 -10.60
C LEU A 97 -1.99 -2.41 -11.18
N GLY A 98 -2.27 -3.31 -12.13
CA GLY A 98 -1.22 -4.01 -12.85
C GLY A 98 -0.31 -3.02 -13.57
N GLY A 99 1.01 -3.26 -13.49
CA GLY A 99 2.00 -2.42 -14.15
C GLY A 99 2.38 -1.14 -13.40
N MET A 100 1.95 -0.93 -12.16
CA MET A 100 2.29 0.28 -11.39
C MET A 100 3.79 0.57 -11.32
N LEU A 101 4.61 -0.46 -11.26
CA LEU A 101 6.07 -0.34 -11.22
C LEU A 101 6.70 -0.69 -12.57
N THR A 102 6.18 -1.73 -13.25
CA THR A 102 6.76 -2.26 -14.49
C THR A 102 6.36 -1.47 -15.74
N ASN A 103 5.21 -0.82 -15.73
CA ASN A 103 4.71 0.04 -16.81
C ASN A 103 4.33 1.42 -16.29
N PHE A 104 5.28 2.05 -15.60
CA PHE A 104 5.07 3.33 -14.93
C PHE A 104 4.70 4.45 -15.92
N GLN A 105 5.18 4.38 -17.18
CA GLN A 105 4.81 5.35 -18.22
C GLN A 105 3.30 5.41 -18.47
N THR A 106 2.63 4.27 -18.51
CA THR A 106 1.16 4.22 -18.64
C THR A 106 0.47 4.78 -17.40
N ILE A 107 0.98 4.47 -16.22
CA ILE A 107 0.45 5.02 -14.96
C ILE A 107 0.63 6.55 -14.92
N SER A 108 1.78 7.08 -15.32
CA SER A 108 2.03 8.53 -15.42
C SER A 108 1.03 9.24 -16.32
N ARG A 109 0.66 8.64 -17.46
CA ARG A 109 -0.38 9.19 -18.33
C ARG A 109 -1.74 9.24 -17.65
N ARG A 110 -2.08 8.22 -16.85
CA ARG A 110 -3.31 8.22 -16.05
C ARG A 110 -3.28 9.26 -14.92
N ILE A 111 -2.13 9.45 -14.29
CA ILE A 111 -1.94 10.54 -13.31
C ILE A 111 -2.06 11.91 -13.97
N ALA A 112 -1.51 12.12 -15.14
CA ALA A 112 -1.69 13.36 -15.91
C ALA A 112 -3.18 13.59 -16.22
N ARG A 113 -3.91 12.57 -16.65
CA ARG A 113 -5.36 12.65 -16.86
C ARG A 113 -6.13 13.00 -15.58
N LEU A 114 -5.74 12.44 -14.44
CA LEU A 114 -6.32 12.82 -13.14
C LEU A 114 -6.10 14.30 -12.83
N LYS A 115 -4.88 14.83 -13.08
CA LYS A 115 -4.56 16.24 -12.87
C LYS A 115 -5.37 17.16 -13.79
N GLU A 116 -5.56 16.79 -15.06
CA GLU A 116 -6.43 17.50 -16.00
C GLU A 116 -7.87 17.57 -15.48
N LEU A 117 -8.44 16.41 -15.10
CA LEU A 117 -9.79 16.34 -14.56
C LEU A 117 -9.92 17.07 -13.23
N ALA A 118 -8.89 17.13 -12.41
CA ALA A 118 -8.91 17.87 -11.16
C ALA A 118 -8.93 19.39 -11.37
N ALA A 119 -8.38 19.86 -12.49
CA ALA A 119 -8.40 21.28 -12.87
C ALA A 119 -9.71 21.70 -13.57
N THR A 120 -10.57 20.74 -13.95
CA THR A 120 -11.84 21.02 -14.63
C THR A 120 -12.91 21.42 -13.62
N ASP A 121 -13.58 22.54 -13.89
CA ASP A 121 -14.79 22.92 -13.13
C ASP A 121 -15.99 22.15 -13.66
N PHE A 122 -16.58 21.29 -12.83
CA PHE A 122 -17.72 20.46 -13.19
C PHE A 122 -19.07 21.13 -12.96
N ASP A 123 -19.10 22.29 -12.33
CA ASP A 123 -20.33 23.02 -12.03
C ASP A 123 -20.62 24.08 -13.11
N ASP A 124 -19.62 24.49 -13.90
CA ASP A 124 -19.78 25.42 -15.01
C ASP A 124 -20.14 24.68 -16.32
N VAL A 125 -21.44 24.47 -16.53
CA VAL A 125 -21.98 23.85 -17.75
C VAL A 125 -21.90 24.83 -18.94
N ALA A 126 -22.02 26.12 -18.68
CA ALA A 126 -22.07 27.13 -19.75
C ALA A 126 -20.69 27.42 -20.35
N GLY A 127 -19.67 27.51 -19.50
CA GLY A 127 -18.30 27.78 -19.94
C GLY A 127 -17.57 26.56 -20.51
N SER A 128 -17.95 25.35 -20.09
CA SER A 128 -17.31 24.13 -20.56
C SER A 128 -17.73 23.65 -21.95
N GLY A 129 -18.87 24.11 -22.47
CA GLY A 129 -19.43 23.64 -23.74
C GLY A 129 -19.89 22.17 -23.74
N LEU A 130 -19.90 21.53 -22.57
CA LEU A 130 -20.25 20.11 -22.39
C LEU A 130 -21.67 19.98 -21.83
N THR A 131 -22.33 18.87 -22.16
CA THR A 131 -23.63 18.56 -21.59
C THR A 131 -23.51 18.12 -20.13
N LYS A 132 -24.57 18.30 -19.33
CA LYS A 132 -24.63 17.84 -17.92
C LYS A 132 -24.29 16.35 -17.78
N LYS A 133 -24.68 15.54 -18.77
CA LYS A 133 -24.39 14.10 -18.80
C LYS A 133 -22.89 13.84 -18.95
N GLU A 134 -22.22 14.58 -19.85
CA GLU A 134 -20.79 14.44 -20.08
C GLU A 134 -19.98 14.88 -18.85
N LEU A 135 -20.33 16.01 -18.24
CA LEU A 135 -19.73 16.48 -16.98
C LEU A 135 -19.86 15.45 -15.86
N LEU A 136 -21.04 14.82 -15.73
CA LEU A 136 -21.25 13.76 -14.75
C LEU A 136 -20.37 12.53 -15.03
N MET A 137 -20.18 12.16 -16.30
CA MET A 137 -19.29 11.05 -16.67
C MET A 137 -17.83 11.37 -16.36
N LEU A 138 -17.35 12.58 -16.67
CA LEU A 138 -16.02 13.03 -16.35
C LEU A 138 -15.78 13.11 -14.82
N ARG A 139 -16.76 13.57 -14.05
CA ARG A 139 -16.71 13.57 -12.59
C ARG A 139 -16.56 12.16 -12.03
N ARG A 140 -17.31 11.19 -12.54
CA ARG A 140 -17.19 9.78 -12.14
C ARG A 140 -15.85 9.18 -12.52
N GLU A 141 -15.28 9.57 -13.68
CA GLU A 141 -13.94 9.18 -14.08
C GLU A 141 -12.90 9.75 -13.11
N LYS A 142 -13.00 11.03 -12.77
CA LYS A 142 -12.14 11.68 -11.77
C LYS A 142 -12.19 10.95 -10.43
N ASP A 143 -13.39 10.74 -9.88
CA ASP A 143 -13.56 10.09 -8.57
C ASP A 143 -12.95 8.68 -8.53
N LYS A 144 -13.08 7.92 -9.63
CA LYS A 144 -12.46 6.60 -9.77
C LYS A 144 -10.94 6.69 -9.82
N LEU A 145 -10.39 7.61 -10.60
CA LEU A 145 -8.94 7.80 -10.69
C LEU A 145 -8.35 8.33 -9.38
N GLU A 146 -9.03 9.26 -8.72
CA GLU A 146 -8.61 9.79 -7.41
C GLU A 146 -8.56 8.68 -6.36
N LYS A 147 -9.56 7.81 -6.33
CA LYS A 147 -9.58 6.66 -5.42
C LYS A 147 -8.42 5.70 -5.66
N ASP A 148 -8.07 5.42 -6.91
CA ASP A 148 -7.07 4.40 -7.25
C ASP A 148 -5.64 4.96 -7.33
N LEU A 149 -5.46 6.24 -7.70
CA LEU A 149 -4.16 6.86 -8.00
C LEU A 149 -3.87 8.11 -7.15
N GLY A 150 -4.81 8.58 -6.34
CA GLY A 150 -4.67 9.82 -5.57
C GLY A 150 -3.42 9.83 -4.69
N GLY A 151 -3.11 8.73 -4.03
CA GLY A 151 -1.93 8.63 -3.17
C GLY A 151 -0.58 8.61 -3.89
N ILE A 152 -0.56 8.42 -5.21
CA ILE A 152 0.67 8.47 -6.04
C ILE A 152 0.67 9.65 -7.02
N ARG A 153 -0.24 10.60 -6.86
CA ARG A 153 -0.44 11.76 -7.74
C ARG A 153 0.83 12.57 -7.97
N ASP A 154 1.65 12.71 -6.94
CA ASP A 154 2.86 13.54 -6.96
C ASP A 154 4.15 12.71 -7.04
N MET A 155 4.04 11.43 -7.38
CA MET A 155 5.18 10.54 -7.56
C MET A 155 5.77 10.71 -8.97
N PRO A 156 6.99 11.30 -9.12
CA PRO A 156 7.55 11.63 -10.43
C PRO A 156 8.20 10.43 -11.13
N LYS A 157 8.65 9.44 -10.37
CA LYS A 157 9.38 8.26 -10.85
C LYS A 157 9.05 7.02 -10.01
N VAL A 158 9.48 5.87 -10.48
CA VAL A 158 9.38 4.62 -9.71
C VAL A 158 10.09 4.77 -8.36
N PRO A 159 9.47 4.39 -7.24
CA PRO A 159 10.06 4.52 -5.92
C PRO A 159 11.24 3.57 -5.72
N GLN A 160 12.17 3.92 -4.86
CA GLN A 160 13.36 3.12 -4.54
C GLN A 160 13.05 1.93 -3.64
N ALA A 161 12.00 2.05 -2.83
CA ALA A 161 11.54 0.98 -1.95
C ALA A 161 10.01 0.91 -1.92
N VAL A 162 9.50 -0.27 -1.60
CA VAL A 162 8.06 -0.52 -1.41
C VAL A 162 7.85 -1.18 -0.07
N SER A 163 6.95 -0.61 0.74
CA SER A 163 6.51 -1.19 2.01
C SER A 163 5.10 -1.74 1.84
N VAL A 164 4.94 -3.06 1.98
CA VAL A 164 3.65 -3.74 1.76
C VAL A 164 3.13 -4.28 3.08
N SER A 165 1.94 -3.83 3.51
CA SER A 165 1.29 -4.30 4.73
C SER A 165 0.38 -5.51 4.53
N TYR A 166 0.16 -5.95 3.28
CA TYR A 166 -0.66 -7.10 2.95
C TYR A 166 -0.06 -7.95 1.83
N THR A 167 0.05 -9.25 2.07
CA THR A 167 0.90 -10.16 1.29
C THR A 167 0.29 -10.72 0.00
N HIS A 168 -1.00 -10.44 -0.32
CA HIS A 168 -1.60 -10.95 -1.55
C HIS A 168 -0.92 -10.46 -2.84
N LEU A 169 -0.13 -9.40 -2.75
CA LEU A 169 0.68 -8.88 -3.86
C LEU A 169 2.00 -9.63 -4.04
N THR A 170 2.46 -10.35 -3.02
CA THR A 170 3.78 -10.98 -2.98
C THR A 170 3.73 -12.50 -3.03
N LEU A 171 2.60 -13.10 -2.74
CA LEU A 171 2.40 -14.54 -2.84
C LEU A 171 1.68 -14.87 -4.14
N PRO A 172 2.26 -15.72 -4.99
CA PRO A 172 1.48 -16.32 -6.08
C PRO A 172 0.33 -17.07 -5.42
N THR A 173 -0.87 -16.53 -5.56
CA THR A 173 -2.08 -17.22 -5.19
C THR A 173 -2.16 -18.46 -6.04
N THR A 174 -1.98 -19.62 -5.40
CA THR A 174 -2.34 -20.95 -5.89
C THR A 174 -1.97 -21.25 -7.35
N HIS A 175 -0.94 -22.03 -7.51
CA HIS A 175 -0.92 -22.94 -8.62
C HIS A 175 -2.11 -23.91 -8.45
N TYR A 176 -3.15 -23.70 -9.23
CA TYR A 176 -4.08 -24.78 -9.52
C TYR A 176 -3.33 -25.76 -10.42
N VAL A 177 -3.08 -26.94 -9.90
CA VAL A 177 -2.81 -28.13 -10.67
C VAL A 177 -4.16 -28.71 -11.06
#